data_16abaf3ff53cd621d49a289bbac1972d
#
_entry.id   16abaf3ff53cd621d49a289bbac1972d
#
_cell.length_a   1.000
_cell.length_b   1.000
_cell.length_c   1.000
_cell.angle_alpha   90.00
_cell.angle_beta   90.00
_cell.angle_gamma   90.00
#
_symmetry.space_group_name_H-M   'P 1'
#
loop_
_entity.id
_entity.type
_entity.pdbx_description
1 polymer ?
#
loop_
_entity_poly.entity_id
_entity_poly.type
_entity_poly.pdbx_seq_one_letter_code
_entity_poly.pdbx_strand_id
1 'polypeptide(L)'
;SNAAMNLMAKADVVIALGTRLGPFGTLPQHGMDYWPTEAKIIQIDADHKMLGLVKDISVGVCGDAGASAKAIVSRLEGRELVCDANQDERLATVNAEKDAWETELTEWIHEKDDFSQDMLEENKEFGYPSPRQVLRALENAMPEDVMVSTDIGNINSVANSYLRFEKPRSFFAAMSWGNCGYAFPTII
;
A
#
# COMPACT_ATOMS: atom_id res chain seq x y z
N SER A 1 -0.76 0.64 4.92
CA SER A 1 -1.84 0.89 5.91
C SER A 1 -2.04 -0.34 6.81
N ASN A 2 -2.47 -0.13 8.05
CA ASN A 2 -2.80 -1.22 8.96
C ASN A 2 -3.90 -2.11 8.38
N ALA A 3 -4.90 -1.54 7.73
CA ALA A 3 -5.96 -2.29 7.05
C ALA A 3 -5.40 -3.29 6.03
N ALA A 4 -4.47 -2.86 5.17
CA ALA A 4 -3.86 -3.75 4.19
C ALA A 4 -3.04 -4.87 4.85
N MET A 5 -2.32 -4.57 5.93
CA MET A 5 -1.56 -5.56 6.68
C MET A 5 -2.48 -6.57 7.38
N ASN A 6 -3.57 -6.11 8.00
CA ASN A 6 -4.57 -6.97 8.63
C ASN A 6 -5.24 -7.92 7.62
N LEU A 7 -5.55 -7.42 6.43
CA LEU A 7 -6.13 -8.25 5.36
C LEU A 7 -5.10 -9.23 4.79
N MET A 8 -3.86 -8.78 4.60
CA MET A 8 -2.78 -9.64 4.11
C MET A 8 -2.50 -10.80 5.06
N ALA A 9 -2.49 -10.55 6.37
CA ALA A 9 -2.28 -11.60 7.39
C ALA A 9 -3.32 -12.72 7.37
N LYS A 10 -4.50 -12.45 6.83
CA LYS A 10 -5.61 -13.41 6.72
C LYS A 10 -5.67 -14.13 5.37
N ALA A 11 -4.72 -13.86 4.46
CA ALA A 11 -4.71 -14.47 3.14
C ALA A 11 -4.36 -15.95 3.20
N ASP A 12 -5.08 -16.78 2.48
CA ASP A 12 -4.81 -18.20 2.25
C ASP A 12 -4.07 -18.44 0.92
N VAL A 13 -4.21 -17.50 -0.03
CA VAL A 13 -3.49 -17.49 -1.30
C VAL A 13 -3.00 -16.06 -1.60
N VAL A 14 -1.74 -15.95 -2.00
CA VAL A 14 -1.13 -14.69 -2.45
C VAL A 14 -0.72 -14.83 -3.90
N ILE A 15 -1.23 -13.99 -4.77
CA ILE A 15 -0.78 -13.88 -6.17
C ILE A 15 0.12 -12.66 -6.29
N ALA A 16 1.41 -12.89 -6.46
CA ALA A 16 2.44 -11.86 -6.58
C ALA A 16 2.76 -11.62 -8.07
N LEU A 17 2.26 -10.51 -8.62
CA LEU A 17 2.38 -10.15 -10.02
C LEU A 17 3.49 -9.12 -10.24
N GLY A 18 4.58 -9.51 -10.92
CA GLY A 18 5.70 -8.62 -11.26
C GLY A 18 6.41 -8.04 -10.05
N THR A 19 6.51 -8.81 -8.97
CA THR A 19 7.16 -8.37 -7.73
C THR A 19 8.12 -9.42 -7.20
N ARG A 20 9.32 -8.97 -6.81
CA ARG A 20 10.32 -9.82 -6.16
C ARG A 20 10.02 -10.11 -4.68
N LEU A 21 8.92 -9.62 -4.13
CA LEU A 21 8.56 -9.73 -2.71
C LEU A 21 9.67 -9.21 -1.78
N GLY A 22 10.27 -8.08 -2.14
CA GLY A 22 11.41 -7.51 -1.44
C GLY A 22 11.19 -7.32 0.06
N PRO A 23 12.26 -7.36 0.89
CA PRO A 23 12.14 -7.37 2.34
C PRO A 23 11.42 -6.14 2.89
N PHE A 24 11.63 -4.96 2.32
CA PHE A 24 10.95 -3.73 2.78
C PHE A 24 9.43 -3.76 2.63
N GLY A 25 8.90 -4.61 1.73
CA GLY A 25 7.46 -4.80 1.56
C GLY A 25 6.91 -6.06 2.23
N THR A 26 7.75 -6.87 2.90
CA THR A 26 7.34 -8.17 3.47
C THR A 26 7.90 -8.44 4.87
N LEU A 27 8.66 -7.52 5.45
CA LEU A 27 9.12 -7.62 6.84
C LEU A 27 8.05 -7.12 7.81
N PRO A 28 8.03 -7.64 9.04
CA PRO A 28 7.20 -7.10 10.12
C PRO A 28 7.39 -5.60 10.27
N GLN A 29 6.30 -4.87 10.38
CA GLN A 29 6.30 -3.41 10.55
C GLN A 29 5.30 -3.01 11.63
N HIS A 30 5.60 -1.94 12.34
CA HIS A 30 4.73 -1.39 13.38
C HIS A 30 4.33 -2.41 14.45
N GLY A 31 5.24 -3.35 14.80
CA GLY A 31 4.97 -4.42 15.76
C GLY A 31 4.04 -5.52 15.23
N MET A 32 3.71 -5.51 13.95
CA MET A 32 2.81 -6.45 13.32
C MET A 32 3.57 -7.34 12.31
N ASP A 33 3.49 -8.66 12.49
CA ASP A 33 3.90 -9.64 11.48
C ASP A 33 2.68 -9.98 10.61
N TYR A 34 2.59 -9.30 9.48
CA TYR A 34 1.44 -9.40 8.57
C TYR A 34 1.66 -10.38 7.42
N TRP A 35 2.84 -11.02 7.34
CA TRP A 35 3.09 -11.98 6.27
C TRP A 35 2.37 -13.31 6.54
N PRO A 36 1.49 -13.78 5.65
CA PRO A 36 0.74 -15.02 5.87
C PRO A 36 1.62 -16.25 5.62
N THR A 37 2.24 -16.79 6.66
CA THR A 37 3.19 -17.91 6.57
C THR A 37 2.59 -19.18 6.03
N GLU A 38 1.30 -19.41 6.24
CA GLU A 38 0.57 -20.60 5.78
C GLU A 38 -0.04 -20.43 4.39
N ALA A 39 -0.01 -19.22 3.83
CA ALA A 39 -0.59 -18.96 2.52
C ALA A 39 0.20 -19.64 1.39
N LYS A 40 -0.53 -20.07 0.38
CA LYS A 40 0.08 -20.52 -0.88
C LYS A 40 0.45 -19.33 -1.73
N ILE A 41 1.73 -19.22 -2.09
CA ILE A 41 2.23 -18.08 -2.86
C ILE A 41 2.43 -18.51 -4.32
N ILE A 42 1.76 -17.78 -5.21
CA ILE A 42 1.94 -17.87 -6.66
C ILE A 42 2.72 -16.63 -7.09
N GLN A 43 3.99 -16.79 -7.47
CA GLN A 43 4.81 -15.67 -7.92
C GLN A 43 4.99 -15.69 -9.43
N ILE A 44 4.74 -14.56 -10.06
CA ILE A 44 4.86 -14.36 -11.50
C ILE A 44 5.83 -13.21 -11.73
N ASP A 45 6.95 -13.51 -12.40
CA ASP A 45 7.97 -12.51 -12.72
C ASP A 45 8.60 -12.79 -14.08
N ALA A 46 8.98 -11.75 -14.81
CA ALA A 46 9.68 -11.89 -16.09
C ALA A 46 11.12 -12.39 -15.92
N ASP A 47 11.74 -12.11 -14.77
CA ASP A 47 13.07 -12.64 -14.43
C ASP A 47 12.93 -13.89 -13.53
N HIS A 48 13.29 -15.03 -14.08
CA HIS A 48 13.25 -16.29 -13.35
C HIS A 48 14.10 -16.29 -12.07
N LYS A 49 15.11 -15.43 -11.96
CA LYS A 49 15.98 -15.32 -10.78
C LYS A 49 15.26 -14.70 -9.57
N MET A 50 14.16 -14.01 -9.82
CA MET A 50 13.35 -13.40 -8.75
C MET A 50 12.38 -14.40 -8.12
N LEU A 51 12.08 -15.51 -8.80
CA LEU A 51 11.14 -16.52 -8.30
C LEU A 51 11.70 -17.24 -7.08
N GLY A 52 11.00 -17.17 -5.96
CA GLY A 52 11.40 -17.80 -4.70
C GLY A 52 12.65 -17.21 -4.03
N LEU A 53 13.15 -16.05 -4.49
CA LEU A 53 14.39 -15.47 -3.97
C LEU A 53 14.25 -14.98 -2.51
N VAL A 54 13.11 -14.43 -2.14
CA VAL A 54 12.89 -13.77 -0.84
C VAL A 54 11.90 -14.53 0.03
N LYS A 55 10.90 -15.13 -0.57
CA LYS A 55 9.86 -15.91 0.11
C LYS A 55 9.70 -17.26 -0.55
N ASP A 56 9.41 -18.28 0.25
CA ASP A 56 9.05 -19.59 -0.27
C ASP A 56 7.77 -19.48 -1.09
N ILE A 57 7.76 -20.09 -2.27
CA ILE A 57 6.64 -20.04 -3.20
C ILE A 57 6.07 -21.44 -3.48
N SER A 58 4.77 -21.51 -3.64
CA SER A 58 4.08 -22.76 -4.01
C SER A 58 4.12 -22.98 -5.53
N VAL A 59 4.02 -21.88 -6.30
CA VAL A 59 4.06 -21.91 -7.77
C VAL A 59 4.86 -20.71 -8.29
N GLY A 60 5.84 -20.98 -9.15
CA GLY A 60 6.59 -19.94 -9.88
C GLY A 60 6.23 -19.94 -11.37
N VAL A 61 5.91 -18.78 -11.91
CA VAL A 61 5.66 -18.61 -13.35
C VAL A 61 6.63 -17.55 -13.89
N CYS A 62 7.51 -17.98 -14.81
CA CYS A 62 8.38 -17.06 -15.53
C CYS A 62 7.64 -16.50 -16.73
N GLY A 63 7.29 -15.19 -16.69
CA GLY A 63 6.55 -14.56 -17.77
C GLY A 63 6.11 -13.13 -17.45
N ASP A 64 5.57 -12.47 -18.47
CA ASP A 64 4.98 -11.14 -18.31
C ASP A 64 3.77 -11.17 -17.38
N ALA A 65 3.76 -10.29 -16.37
CA ALA A 65 2.73 -10.25 -15.35
C ALA A 65 1.34 -9.93 -15.93
N GLY A 66 1.28 -9.01 -16.90
CA GLY A 66 0.03 -8.63 -17.55
C GLY A 66 -0.54 -9.75 -18.43
N ALA A 67 0.29 -10.42 -19.21
CA ALA A 67 -0.12 -11.57 -20.01
C ALA A 67 -0.58 -12.73 -19.13
N SER A 68 0.15 -12.99 -18.04
CA SER A 68 -0.20 -14.05 -17.09
C SER A 68 -1.52 -13.77 -16.38
N ALA A 69 -1.74 -12.53 -15.95
CA ALA A 69 -3.01 -12.10 -15.34
C ALA A 69 -4.19 -12.32 -16.30
N LYS A 70 -4.04 -11.89 -17.57
CA LYS A 70 -5.07 -12.12 -18.59
C LYS A 70 -5.36 -13.60 -18.80
N ALA A 71 -4.32 -14.45 -18.84
CA ALA A 71 -4.48 -15.89 -18.99
C ALA A 71 -5.20 -16.53 -17.78
N ILE A 72 -4.93 -16.05 -16.57
CA ILE A 72 -5.62 -16.50 -15.35
C ILE A 72 -7.10 -16.12 -15.43
N VAL A 73 -7.42 -14.86 -15.72
CA VAL A 73 -8.79 -14.38 -15.85
C VAL A 73 -9.55 -15.21 -16.89
N SER A 74 -8.97 -15.38 -18.09
CA SER A 74 -9.61 -16.16 -19.18
C SER A 74 -9.89 -17.63 -18.80
N ARG A 75 -9.06 -18.21 -17.91
CA ARG A 75 -9.29 -19.56 -17.42
C ARG A 75 -10.34 -19.67 -16.31
N LEU A 76 -10.62 -18.55 -15.65
CA LEU A 76 -11.66 -18.46 -14.63
C LEU A 76 -13.04 -18.11 -15.22
N GLU A 77 -13.07 -17.52 -16.41
CA GLU A 77 -14.31 -17.22 -17.13
C GLU A 77 -15.14 -18.49 -17.31
N GLY A 78 -16.42 -18.41 -16.96
CA GLY A 78 -17.38 -19.51 -17.08
C GLY A 78 -17.22 -20.64 -16.03
N ARG A 79 -16.34 -20.47 -15.04
CA ARG A 79 -16.27 -21.36 -13.90
C ARG A 79 -17.18 -20.87 -12.79
N GLU A 80 -17.88 -21.79 -12.16
CA GLU A 80 -18.57 -21.52 -10.89
C GLU A 80 -17.50 -21.32 -9.80
N LEU A 81 -17.41 -20.12 -9.26
CA LEU A 81 -16.43 -19.80 -8.22
C LEU A 81 -17.04 -20.10 -6.86
N VAL A 82 -16.37 -20.94 -6.09
CA VAL A 82 -16.81 -21.34 -4.73
C VAL A 82 -16.87 -20.15 -3.76
N CYS A 83 -16.21 -19.04 -4.12
CA CYS A 83 -16.19 -17.82 -3.32
C CYS A 83 -17.48 -17.01 -3.32
N ASP A 84 -18.43 -17.29 -4.22
CA ASP A 84 -19.69 -16.52 -4.35
C ASP A 84 -20.54 -16.61 -3.09
N ALA A 85 -20.51 -17.74 -2.38
CA ALA A 85 -21.27 -17.94 -1.15
C ALA A 85 -20.87 -17.00 0.02
N ASN A 86 -19.63 -16.46 0.01
CA ASN A 86 -19.10 -15.62 1.09
C ASN A 86 -18.66 -14.24 0.60
N GLN A 87 -19.07 -13.84 -0.60
CA GLN A 87 -18.61 -12.57 -1.19
C GLN A 87 -19.02 -11.37 -0.34
N ASP A 88 -20.24 -11.36 0.14
CA ASP A 88 -20.76 -10.25 0.96
C ASP A 88 -20.03 -10.16 2.31
N GLU A 89 -19.70 -11.28 2.94
CA GLU A 89 -18.93 -11.31 4.19
C GLU A 89 -17.49 -10.85 3.99
N ARG A 90 -16.85 -11.26 2.89
CA ARG A 90 -15.50 -10.81 2.54
C ARG A 90 -15.45 -9.32 2.24
N LEU A 91 -16.43 -8.81 1.50
CA LEU A 91 -16.55 -7.38 1.20
C LEU A 91 -16.81 -6.58 2.49
N ALA A 92 -17.67 -7.06 3.36
CA ALA A 92 -17.93 -6.44 4.66
C ALA A 92 -16.66 -6.37 5.52
N THR A 93 -15.86 -7.46 5.54
CA THR A 93 -14.56 -7.47 6.23
C THR A 93 -13.59 -6.44 5.66
N VAL A 94 -13.46 -6.35 4.33
CA VAL A 94 -12.59 -5.36 3.69
C VAL A 94 -13.03 -3.94 4.02
N ASN A 95 -14.34 -3.66 3.96
CA ASN A 95 -14.88 -2.34 4.28
C ASN A 95 -14.66 -1.99 5.75
N ALA A 96 -14.89 -2.93 6.67
CA ALA A 96 -14.65 -2.70 8.09
C ALA A 96 -13.18 -2.35 8.40
N GLU A 97 -12.21 -3.04 7.78
CA GLU A 97 -10.79 -2.71 7.94
C GLU A 97 -10.45 -1.34 7.34
N LYS A 98 -11.05 -0.96 6.21
CA LYS A 98 -10.88 0.37 5.61
C LYS A 98 -11.46 1.47 6.49
N ASP A 99 -12.65 1.27 7.04
CA ASP A 99 -13.31 2.24 7.91
C ASP A 99 -12.56 2.42 9.24
N ALA A 100 -12.06 1.32 9.81
CA ALA A 100 -11.21 1.37 11.00
C ALA A 100 -9.92 2.15 10.73
N TRP A 101 -9.28 1.94 9.59
CA TRP A 101 -8.08 2.69 9.19
C TRP A 101 -8.37 4.18 8.99
N GLU A 102 -9.48 4.53 8.38
CA GLU A 102 -9.89 5.93 8.21
C GLU A 102 -10.16 6.63 9.54
N THR A 103 -10.75 5.90 10.48
CA THR A 103 -10.95 6.40 11.85
C THR A 103 -9.61 6.67 12.52
N GLU A 104 -8.67 5.72 12.47
CA GLU A 104 -7.31 5.86 13.01
C GLU A 104 -6.57 7.06 12.39
N LEU A 105 -6.63 7.22 11.07
CA LEU A 105 -6.03 8.38 10.39
C LEU A 105 -6.64 9.71 10.82
N THR A 106 -7.93 9.73 11.12
CA THR A 106 -8.62 10.92 11.60
C THR A 106 -8.21 11.26 13.03
N GLU A 107 -8.05 10.26 13.89
CA GLU A 107 -7.54 10.42 15.25
C GLU A 107 -6.11 10.96 15.24
N TRP A 108 -5.24 10.44 14.38
CA TRP A 108 -3.84 10.86 14.25
C TRP A 108 -3.66 12.34 13.88
N ILE A 109 -4.64 12.98 13.25
CA ILE A 109 -4.60 14.42 12.96
C ILE A 109 -4.60 15.24 14.25
N HIS A 110 -5.22 14.71 15.30
CA HIS A 110 -5.41 15.35 16.59
C HIS A 110 -4.46 14.82 17.67
N GLU A 111 -3.75 13.72 17.39
CA GLU A 111 -2.77 13.18 18.33
C GLU A 111 -1.59 14.13 18.52
N LYS A 112 -1.29 14.36 19.79
CA LYS A 112 -0.06 15.00 20.23
C LYS A 112 0.92 13.90 20.58
N ASP A 113 1.81 13.52 19.65
CA ASP A 113 2.90 12.64 20.00
C ASP A 113 3.92 13.35 20.89
N ASP A 114 4.58 12.60 21.80
CA ASP A 114 5.55 13.16 22.76
C ASP A 114 6.72 13.88 22.07
N PHE A 115 7.10 13.46 20.88
CA PHE A 115 8.15 14.08 20.07
C PHE A 115 7.71 15.41 19.47
N SER A 116 6.42 15.56 19.19
CA SER A 116 5.85 16.80 18.64
C SER A 116 5.47 17.80 19.72
N GLN A 117 5.45 17.44 21.02
CA GLN A 117 5.07 18.38 22.07
C GLN A 117 6.04 19.56 22.17
N ASP A 118 7.34 19.32 22.17
CA ASP A 118 8.35 20.36 22.18
C ASP A 118 8.33 21.18 20.88
N MET A 119 8.21 20.50 19.73
CA MET A 119 8.07 21.13 18.42
C MET A 119 6.70 21.83 18.24
N LEU A 120 5.64 21.36 18.91
CA LEU A 120 4.32 21.98 18.87
C LEU A 120 4.23 23.23 19.76
N GLU A 121 5.01 23.32 20.81
CA GLU A 121 5.14 24.57 21.60
C GLU A 121 5.79 25.67 20.74
N GLU A 122 6.87 25.34 20.00
CA GLU A 122 7.46 26.24 19.01
C GLU A 122 6.52 26.51 17.83
N ASN A 123 5.82 25.47 17.31
CA ASN A 123 4.89 25.61 16.20
C ASN A 123 3.59 26.34 16.58
N LYS A 124 3.13 26.28 17.82
CA LYS A 124 1.99 27.07 18.29
C LYS A 124 2.26 28.57 18.19
N GLU A 125 3.49 29.00 18.43
CA GLU A 125 3.88 30.39 18.27
C GLU A 125 3.80 30.85 16.79
N PHE A 126 4.09 29.95 15.84
CA PHE A 126 4.07 30.22 14.40
C PHE A 126 2.79 29.76 13.68
N GLY A 127 1.94 28.95 14.34
CA GLY A 127 0.66 28.47 13.78
C GLY A 127 0.80 27.51 12.60
N TYR A 128 1.93 26.80 12.47
CA TYR A 128 2.12 25.84 11.39
C TYR A 128 1.30 24.54 11.60
N PRO A 129 0.58 24.06 10.57
CA PRO A 129 -0.14 22.80 10.64
C PRO A 129 0.83 21.60 10.62
N SER A 130 0.45 20.50 11.23
CA SER A 130 1.20 19.24 11.12
C SER A 130 1.18 18.69 9.69
N PRO A 131 2.18 17.86 9.27
CA PRO A 131 2.15 17.20 7.97
C PRO A 131 0.87 16.39 7.72
N ARG A 132 0.31 15.76 8.76
CA ARG A 132 -0.95 15.00 8.69
C ARG A 132 -2.14 15.92 8.37
N GLN A 133 -2.23 17.06 9.03
CA GLN A 133 -3.27 18.07 8.75
C GLN A 133 -3.17 18.62 7.33
N VAL A 134 -1.95 18.92 6.88
CA VAL A 134 -1.71 19.42 5.50
C VAL A 134 -2.13 18.36 4.48
N LEU A 135 -1.73 17.11 4.66
CA LEU A 135 -2.03 16.04 3.70
C LEU A 135 -3.53 15.69 3.69
N ARG A 136 -4.22 15.74 4.83
CA ARG A 136 -5.67 15.57 4.86
C ARG A 136 -6.39 16.73 4.15
N ALA A 137 -5.96 17.96 4.37
CA ALA A 137 -6.52 19.12 3.67
C ALA A 137 -6.24 19.04 2.16
N LEU A 138 -5.04 18.61 1.78
CA LEU A 138 -4.65 18.42 0.39
C LEU A 138 -5.50 17.34 -0.29
N GLU A 139 -5.68 16.18 0.33
CA GLU A 139 -6.53 15.10 -0.18
C GLU A 139 -7.95 15.59 -0.48
N ASN A 140 -8.54 16.34 0.44
CA ASN A 140 -9.88 16.91 0.28
C ASN A 140 -10.00 17.96 -0.83
N ALA A 141 -8.89 18.60 -1.20
CA ALA A 141 -8.85 19.68 -2.18
C ALA A 141 -8.36 19.23 -3.58
N MET A 142 -7.72 18.08 -3.67
CA MET A 142 -7.16 17.59 -4.94
C MET A 142 -8.24 17.20 -5.93
N PRO A 143 -8.09 17.55 -7.22
CA PRO A 143 -8.95 17.03 -8.28
C PRO A 143 -8.70 15.53 -8.50
N GLU A 144 -9.71 14.82 -9.03
CA GLU A 144 -9.64 13.37 -9.30
C GLU A 144 -8.55 12.94 -10.28
N ASP A 145 -8.10 13.83 -11.14
CA ASP A 145 -7.10 13.57 -12.17
C ASP A 145 -5.71 14.11 -11.84
N VAL A 146 -5.47 14.44 -10.57
CA VAL A 146 -4.17 14.95 -10.11
C VAL A 146 -3.07 13.89 -10.24
N MET A 147 -1.87 14.36 -10.57
CA MET A 147 -0.63 13.60 -10.44
C MET A 147 0.21 14.17 -9.31
N VAL A 148 0.69 13.32 -8.43
CA VAL A 148 1.52 13.70 -7.28
C VAL A 148 2.85 12.98 -7.35
N SER A 149 3.92 13.70 -7.12
CA SER A 149 5.26 13.14 -6.94
C SER A 149 5.80 13.50 -5.56
N THR A 150 6.41 12.53 -4.88
CA THR A 150 7.04 12.74 -3.57
C THR A 150 8.49 12.29 -3.56
N ASP A 151 9.30 12.97 -2.79
CA ASP A 151 10.59 12.44 -2.37
C ASP A 151 10.39 11.29 -1.37
N ILE A 152 11.43 10.53 -1.12
CA ILE A 152 11.44 9.51 -0.07
C ILE A 152 11.53 10.17 1.32
N GLY A 153 11.23 9.41 2.36
CA GLY A 153 11.28 9.82 3.75
C GLY A 153 9.88 9.91 4.38
N ASN A 154 9.77 10.62 5.49
CA ASN A 154 8.53 10.74 6.24
C ASN A 154 7.37 11.29 5.41
N ILE A 155 7.66 12.25 4.50
CA ILE A 155 6.62 12.80 3.63
C ILE A 155 6.00 11.74 2.73
N ASN A 156 6.78 10.81 2.20
CA ASN A 156 6.26 9.72 1.40
C ASN A 156 5.39 8.76 2.24
N SER A 157 5.87 8.40 3.43
CA SER A 157 5.13 7.50 4.33
C SER A 157 3.78 8.10 4.74
N VAL A 158 3.76 9.38 5.12
CA VAL A 158 2.53 10.09 5.49
C VAL A 158 1.62 10.28 4.27
N ALA A 159 2.17 10.64 3.10
CA ALA A 159 1.41 10.77 1.85
C ALA A 159 0.72 9.45 1.46
N ASN A 160 1.42 8.31 1.53
CA ASN A 160 0.84 7.00 1.28
C ASN A 160 -0.30 6.61 2.24
N SER A 161 -0.36 7.23 3.42
CA SER A 161 -1.42 6.98 4.39
C SER A 161 -2.68 7.80 4.09
N TYR A 162 -2.53 9.06 3.70
CA TYR A 162 -3.62 10.02 3.56
C TYR A 162 -4.13 10.19 2.13
N LEU A 163 -3.21 10.19 1.14
CA LEU A 163 -3.60 10.46 -0.26
C LEU A 163 -4.18 9.22 -0.94
N ARG A 164 -5.23 9.40 -1.71
CA ARG A 164 -5.92 8.35 -2.47
C ARG A 164 -5.86 8.63 -3.95
N PHE A 165 -5.62 7.59 -4.73
CA PHE A 165 -5.49 7.67 -6.18
C PHE A 165 -6.26 6.53 -6.83
N GLU A 166 -7.28 6.88 -7.60
CA GLU A 166 -8.13 5.91 -8.30
C GLU A 166 -7.65 5.65 -9.74
N LYS A 167 -6.78 6.52 -10.27
CA LYS A 167 -6.25 6.40 -11.63
C LYS A 167 -4.84 5.82 -11.64
N PRO A 168 -4.51 4.93 -12.58
CA PRO A 168 -3.14 4.46 -12.79
C PRO A 168 -2.20 5.63 -13.10
N ARG A 169 -0.94 5.54 -12.60
CA ARG A 169 0.11 6.53 -12.85
C ARG A 169 -0.21 7.92 -12.30
N SER A 170 -0.86 7.98 -11.15
CA SER A 170 -1.17 9.24 -10.47
C SER A 170 -0.26 9.54 -9.28
N PHE A 171 0.47 8.53 -8.76
CA PHE A 171 1.40 8.72 -7.65
C PHE A 171 2.79 8.18 -7.99
N PHE A 172 3.81 9.02 -7.79
CA PHE A 172 5.19 8.73 -8.13
C PHE A 172 6.09 8.95 -6.91
N ALA A 173 6.93 7.98 -6.60
CA ALA A 173 7.87 8.06 -5.50
C ALA A 173 9.15 7.29 -5.79
N ALA A 174 10.28 7.74 -5.27
CA ALA A 174 11.59 7.12 -5.44
C ALA A 174 11.77 5.87 -4.57
N MET A 175 10.85 4.90 -4.63
CA MET A 175 10.78 3.77 -3.70
C MET A 175 11.96 2.81 -3.80
N SER A 176 12.55 2.63 -4.98
CA SER A 176 13.61 1.63 -5.18
C SER A 176 15.00 2.10 -4.73
N TRP A 177 15.29 3.37 -4.91
CA TRP A 177 16.61 3.94 -4.61
C TRP A 177 16.62 4.86 -3.39
N GLY A 178 15.43 5.31 -2.95
CA GLY A 178 15.29 6.12 -1.76
C GLY A 178 15.99 7.47 -1.81
N ASN A 179 16.09 8.08 -2.99
CA ASN A 179 16.79 9.34 -3.16
C ASN A 179 15.90 10.56 -2.94
N CYS A 180 16.48 11.61 -2.36
CA CYS A 180 15.90 12.94 -2.29
C CYS A 180 16.12 13.69 -3.60
N GLY A 181 15.24 14.66 -3.91
CA GLY A 181 15.31 15.45 -5.15
C GLY A 181 14.67 14.76 -6.36
N TYR A 182 13.88 13.71 -6.15
CA TYR A 182 13.16 13.00 -7.20
C TYR A 182 11.84 13.68 -7.58
N ALA A 183 11.12 14.21 -6.59
CA ALA A 183 9.74 14.67 -6.76
C ALA A 183 9.61 15.78 -7.81
N PHE A 184 10.44 16.83 -7.71
CA PHE A 184 10.34 18.00 -8.57
C PHE A 184 10.64 17.68 -10.05
N PRO A 185 11.78 17.04 -10.42
CA PRO A 185 12.06 16.74 -11.81
C PRO A 185 11.12 15.68 -12.43
N THR A 186 10.44 14.89 -11.61
CA THR A 186 9.52 13.86 -12.14
C THR A 186 8.21 14.46 -12.64
N ILE A 187 7.80 15.62 -12.13
CA ILE A 187 6.51 16.23 -12.46
C ILE A 187 6.60 17.29 -13.57
N ILE A 188 7.82 17.63 -14.00
CA ILE A 188 8.07 18.53 -15.13
C ILE A 188 8.03 17.73 -16.43
#